data_ba7ed059036ef1f4e62d4c26774cedb6
#
_entry.id   ba7ed059036ef1f4e62d4c26774cedb6
#
_cell.length_a   1.000
_cell.length_b   1.000
_cell.length_c   1.000
_cell.angle_alpha   90.00
_cell.angle_beta   90.00
_cell.angle_gamma   90.00
#
_symmetry.space_group_name_H-M   'P 1'
#
loop_
_entity.id
_entity.type
_entity.pdbx_description
1 polymer ?
#
loop_
_entity_poly.entity_id
_entity_poly.type
_entity_poly.pdbx_seq_one_letter_code
_entity_poly.pdbx_strand_id
1 'polypeptide(L)'
;MSEATTRTVRYVTADELLVMPEDGFRRELVRGEVRTMTPTGSRHGGIVAQLTAALHHHVMTNSLGQVFGAETGFKLASNPDTVRAPDVAFVRRARIPPGDLPEQFWPGSPDLAVEVLSPDDRIYEVEEKVDDWLHSGALAVWVVNPRRRTVTVHRSGQPPRVCTEAEILDGEEFLPGFVFEVAKLFRASAEQ
;
A
#
# COMPACT_ATOMS: atom_id res chain seq x y z
N MET A 1 17.77 -46.27 12.10
CA MET A 1 18.12 -45.07 11.30
C MET A 1 16.79 -44.41 10.92
N SER A 2 16.52 -43.25 11.48
CA SER A 2 15.27 -42.53 11.22
C SER A 2 15.49 -41.67 9.98
N GLU A 3 14.80 -41.96 8.88
CA GLU A 3 14.78 -41.09 7.70
C GLU A 3 14.09 -39.77 8.07
N ALA A 4 14.84 -38.70 8.08
CA ALA A 4 14.28 -37.35 8.20
C ALA A 4 13.51 -37.06 6.91
N THR A 5 12.17 -37.12 6.97
CA THR A 5 11.30 -36.70 5.88
C THR A 5 11.47 -35.20 5.70
N THR A 6 12.26 -34.78 4.73
CA THR A 6 12.41 -33.38 4.34
C THR A 6 11.06 -32.93 3.76
N ARG A 7 10.27 -32.19 4.54
CA ARG A 7 9.01 -31.59 4.10
C ARG A 7 9.37 -30.45 3.12
N THR A 8 9.26 -30.71 1.83
CA THR A 8 9.43 -29.67 0.81
C THR A 8 8.30 -28.65 0.98
N VAL A 9 8.62 -27.44 1.45
CA VAL A 9 7.68 -26.34 1.48
C VAL A 9 7.45 -25.90 0.03
N ARG A 10 6.23 -26.06 -0.48
CA ARG A 10 5.84 -25.53 -1.79
C ARG A 10 5.45 -24.07 -1.61
N TYR A 11 6.22 -23.18 -2.20
CA TYR A 11 5.87 -21.76 -2.29
C TYR A 11 4.92 -21.50 -3.47
N VAL A 12 3.95 -20.62 -3.25
CA VAL A 12 3.06 -20.12 -4.30
C VAL A 12 3.80 -19.02 -5.07
N THR A 13 3.59 -18.97 -6.38
CA THR A 13 4.12 -17.90 -7.24
C THR A 13 3.11 -16.77 -7.44
N ALA A 14 3.59 -15.62 -7.92
CA ALA A 14 2.73 -14.49 -8.28
C ALA A 14 1.72 -14.87 -9.39
N ASP A 15 2.15 -15.66 -10.38
CA ASP A 15 1.29 -16.12 -11.46
C ASP A 15 0.19 -17.06 -10.94
N GLU A 16 0.51 -17.94 -9.99
CA GLU A 16 -0.47 -18.79 -9.31
C GLU A 16 -1.45 -17.95 -8.49
N LEU A 17 -0.97 -16.91 -7.80
CA LEU A 17 -1.84 -15.98 -7.05
C LEU A 17 -2.82 -15.25 -7.98
N LEU A 18 -2.34 -14.79 -9.15
CA LEU A 18 -3.13 -14.02 -10.11
C LEU A 18 -4.35 -14.80 -10.64
N VAL A 19 -4.23 -16.12 -10.75
CA VAL A 19 -5.29 -17.01 -11.26
C VAL A 19 -6.08 -17.72 -10.15
N MET A 20 -5.86 -17.35 -8.89
CA MET A 20 -6.67 -17.90 -7.79
C MET A 20 -8.14 -17.51 -7.94
N PRO A 21 -9.07 -18.38 -7.51
CA PRO A 21 -10.51 -18.08 -7.61
C PRO A 21 -10.88 -16.79 -6.87
N GLU A 22 -11.76 -16.02 -7.47
CA GLU A 22 -12.42 -14.87 -6.84
C GLU A 22 -13.51 -15.37 -5.89
N ASP A 23 -13.14 -15.64 -4.64
CA ASP A 23 -14.05 -16.13 -3.59
C ASP A 23 -14.43 -15.04 -2.58
N GLY A 24 -14.15 -13.76 -2.92
CA GLY A 24 -14.45 -12.59 -2.10
C GLY A 24 -13.38 -12.25 -1.05
N PHE A 25 -12.24 -12.95 -1.04
CA PHE A 25 -11.12 -12.62 -0.15
C PHE A 25 -10.00 -11.91 -0.90
N ARG A 26 -9.51 -10.82 -0.31
CA ARG A 26 -8.25 -10.21 -0.75
C ARG A 26 -7.09 -11.11 -0.32
N ARG A 27 -6.12 -11.24 -1.20
CA ARG A 27 -4.93 -12.05 -0.95
C ARG A 27 -3.66 -11.27 -1.25
N GLU A 28 -2.67 -11.47 -0.40
CA GLU A 28 -1.29 -11.08 -0.64
C GLU A 28 -0.42 -12.34 -0.67
N LEU A 29 0.76 -12.21 -1.24
CA LEU A 29 1.78 -13.25 -1.24
C LEU A 29 3.01 -12.72 -0.51
N VAL A 30 3.39 -13.36 0.58
CA VAL A 30 4.55 -12.95 1.36
C VAL A 30 5.56 -14.07 1.40
N ARG A 31 6.67 -13.90 0.71
CA ARG A 31 7.73 -14.93 0.60
C ARG A 31 7.19 -16.30 0.20
N GLY A 32 6.25 -16.32 -0.78
CA GLY A 32 5.61 -17.53 -1.27
C GLY A 32 4.47 -18.08 -0.42
N GLU A 33 4.09 -17.41 0.66
CA GLU A 33 2.96 -17.77 1.52
C GLU A 33 1.76 -16.87 1.26
N VAL A 34 0.60 -17.45 0.98
CA VAL A 34 -0.64 -16.70 0.75
C VAL A 34 -1.20 -16.22 2.09
N ARG A 35 -1.41 -14.91 2.19
CA ARG A 35 -2.11 -14.26 3.31
C ARG A 35 -3.47 -13.77 2.84
N THR A 36 -4.52 -14.20 3.52
CA THR A 36 -5.90 -13.81 3.22
C THR A 36 -6.34 -12.72 4.19
N MET A 37 -6.97 -11.69 3.65
CA MET A 37 -7.47 -10.55 4.43
C MET A 37 -8.99 -10.51 4.43
N THR A 38 -9.57 -10.10 5.56
CA THR A 38 -11.01 -9.88 5.72
C THR A 38 -11.40 -8.49 5.22
N PRO A 39 -12.68 -8.27 4.83
CA PRO A 39 -13.19 -6.94 4.52
C PRO A 39 -12.98 -5.96 5.68
N THR A 40 -12.63 -4.72 5.36
CA THR A 40 -12.40 -3.66 6.34
C THR A 40 -13.69 -2.91 6.71
N GLY A 41 -13.69 -2.22 7.87
CA GLY A 41 -14.84 -1.44 8.31
C GLY A 41 -15.03 -0.12 7.55
N SER A 42 -16.23 0.47 7.66
CA SER A 42 -16.63 1.71 6.93
C SER A 42 -15.70 2.90 7.17
N ARG A 43 -15.14 3.06 8.37
CA ARG A 43 -14.20 4.14 8.69
C ARG A 43 -12.91 4.02 7.88
N HIS A 44 -12.35 2.82 7.78
CA HIS A 44 -11.20 2.54 6.95
C HIS A 44 -11.51 2.88 5.48
N GLY A 45 -12.59 2.32 4.92
CA GLY A 45 -13.00 2.59 3.54
C GLY A 45 -13.21 4.06 3.23
N GLY A 46 -13.80 4.83 4.17
CA GLY A 46 -13.99 6.27 4.03
C GLY A 46 -12.67 7.05 3.94
N ILE A 47 -11.68 6.69 4.75
CA ILE A 47 -10.34 7.30 4.72
C ILE A 47 -9.63 6.95 3.41
N VAL A 48 -9.67 5.68 2.99
CA VAL A 48 -9.09 5.23 1.71
C VAL A 48 -9.70 6.01 0.55
N ALA A 49 -11.02 6.14 0.49
CA ALA A 49 -11.71 6.87 -0.56
C ALA A 49 -11.29 8.35 -0.61
N GLN A 50 -11.20 9.03 0.55
CA GLN A 50 -10.75 10.42 0.64
C GLN A 50 -9.32 10.62 0.14
N LEU A 51 -8.38 9.78 0.60
CA LEU A 51 -6.99 9.87 0.16
C LEU A 51 -6.85 9.55 -1.32
N THR A 52 -7.53 8.51 -1.81
CA THR A 52 -7.53 8.17 -3.23
C THR A 52 -8.02 9.34 -4.07
N ALA A 53 -9.14 9.98 -3.69
CA ALA A 53 -9.69 11.11 -4.40
C ALA A 53 -8.73 12.32 -4.43
N ALA A 54 -8.13 12.66 -3.28
CA ALA A 54 -7.21 13.78 -3.17
C ALA A 54 -5.93 13.55 -3.98
N LEU A 55 -5.32 12.37 -3.85
CA LEU A 55 -4.12 11.99 -4.61
C LEU A 55 -4.42 11.93 -6.10
N HIS A 56 -5.51 11.27 -6.49
CA HIS A 56 -5.90 11.14 -7.90
C HIS A 56 -6.14 12.52 -8.55
N HIS A 57 -6.91 13.39 -7.90
CA HIS A 57 -7.15 14.74 -8.41
C HIS A 57 -5.84 15.50 -8.64
N HIS A 58 -4.95 15.51 -7.64
CA HIS A 58 -3.66 16.21 -7.73
C HIS A 58 -2.76 15.62 -8.83
N VAL A 59 -2.62 14.30 -8.87
CA VAL A 59 -1.78 13.58 -9.83
C VAL A 59 -2.26 13.80 -11.26
N MET A 60 -3.56 13.73 -11.51
CA MET A 60 -4.13 13.93 -12.84
C MET A 60 -4.01 15.39 -13.30
N THR A 61 -4.34 16.35 -12.42
CA THR A 61 -4.27 17.78 -12.73
C THR A 61 -2.84 18.21 -13.12
N ASN A 62 -1.83 17.62 -12.46
CA ASN A 62 -0.43 17.98 -12.68
C ASN A 62 0.34 16.97 -13.57
N SER A 63 -0.36 15.96 -14.15
CA SER A 63 0.24 14.93 -15.01
C SER A 63 1.43 14.20 -14.37
N LEU A 64 1.40 13.95 -13.06
CA LEU A 64 2.51 13.41 -12.29
C LEU A 64 2.68 11.89 -12.41
N GLY A 65 1.64 11.17 -12.79
CA GLY A 65 1.70 9.70 -12.85
C GLY A 65 0.32 9.04 -12.78
N GLN A 66 0.26 7.92 -12.05
CA GLN A 66 -0.94 7.12 -11.87
C GLN A 66 -1.18 6.81 -10.38
N VAL A 67 -2.42 6.95 -9.94
CA VAL A 67 -2.88 6.48 -8.62
C VAL A 67 -3.62 5.16 -8.81
N PHE A 68 -3.33 4.21 -7.94
CA PHE A 68 -3.99 2.91 -7.88
C PHE A 68 -4.78 2.81 -6.58
N GLY A 69 -5.95 2.19 -6.66
CA GLY A 69 -6.79 1.89 -5.50
C GLY A 69 -6.39 0.60 -4.80
N ALA A 70 -7.09 0.28 -3.74
CA ALA A 70 -6.98 -0.98 -3.03
C ALA A 70 -7.11 -2.18 -3.99
N GLU A 71 -6.46 -3.28 -3.63
CA GLU A 71 -6.43 -4.55 -4.39
C GLU A 71 -5.48 -4.58 -5.59
N THR A 72 -4.89 -3.45 -5.99
CA THR A 72 -3.83 -3.48 -7.01
C THR A 72 -2.57 -4.11 -6.43
N GLY A 73 -2.18 -5.26 -6.96
CA GLY A 73 -1.00 -5.99 -6.51
C GLY A 73 0.30 -5.43 -7.10
N PHE A 74 1.31 -5.36 -6.26
CA PHE A 74 2.69 -4.98 -6.60
C PHE A 74 3.62 -6.14 -6.31
N LYS A 75 4.30 -6.67 -7.34
CA LYS A 75 5.28 -7.77 -7.20
C LYS A 75 6.61 -7.20 -6.73
N LEU A 76 6.88 -7.31 -5.44
CA LEU A 76 8.03 -6.71 -4.77
C LEU A 76 9.30 -7.54 -4.88
N ALA A 77 9.17 -8.87 -4.88
CA ALA A 77 10.30 -9.80 -4.90
C ALA A 77 9.95 -11.08 -5.67
N SER A 78 11.01 -11.82 -6.06
CA SER A 78 10.92 -13.14 -6.67
C SER A 78 11.87 -14.12 -5.96
N ASN A 79 11.47 -15.41 -5.94
CA ASN A 79 12.25 -16.54 -5.40
C ASN A 79 12.63 -16.41 -3.90
N PRO A 80 11.67 -16.46 -2.98
CA PRO A 80 10.22 -16.63 -3.17
C PRO A 80 9.51 -15.33 -3.50
N ASP A 81 8.38 -15.43 -4.22
CA ASP A 81 7.62 -14.28 -4.65
C ASP A 81 6.95 -13.55 -3.48
N THR A 82 6.95 -12.21 -3.57
CA THR A 82 6.19 -11.35 -2.67
C THR A 82 5.33 -10.39 -3.50
N VAL A 83 4.03 -10.41 -3.25
CA VAL A 83 3.04 -9.50 -3.84
C VAL A 83 2.25 -8.86 -2.73
N ARG A 84 2.32 -7.54 -2.61
CA ARG A 84 1.57 -6.73 -1.65
C ARG A 84 0.56 -5.85 -2.38
N ALA A 85 -0.53 -5.52 -1.71
CA ALA A 85 -1.57 -4.61 -2.23
C ALA A 85 -1.87 -3.53 -1.18
N PRO A 86 -1.35 -2.30 -1.36
CA PRO A 86 -1.60 -1.20 -0.42
C PRO A 86 -3.02 -0.68 -0.58
N ASP A 87 -3.53 0.05 0.40
CA ASP A 87 -4.85 0.67 0.31
C ASP A 87 -4.92 1.77 -0.76
N VAL A 88 -3.83 2.52 -0.94
CA VAL A 88 -3.64 3.48 -2.05
C VAL A 88 -2.18 3.42 -2.49
N ALA A 89 -1.94 3.52 -3.80
CA ALA A 89 -0.59 3.63 -4.33
C ALA A 89 -0.48 4.77 -5.35
N PHE A 90 0.72 5.32 -5.48
CA PHE A 90 1.08 6.26 -6.53
C PHE A 90 2.36 5.82 -7.22
N VAL A 91 2.35 5.84 -8.55
CA VAL A 91 3.52 5.59 -9.40
C VAL A 91 3.77 6.80 -10.27
N ARG A 92 5.00 7.31 -10.26
CA ARG A 92 5.42 8.48 -11.05
C ARG A 92 5.36 8.20 -12.55
N ARG A 93 5.05 9.25 -13.31
CA ARG A 93 4.93 9.20 -14.78
C ARG A 93 6.14 8.54 -15.46
N ALA A 94 7.34 8.81 -15.00
CA ALA A 94 8.57 8.27 -15.60
C ALA A 94 8.69 6.74 -15.50
N ARG A 95 7.91 6.09 -14.64
CA ARG A 95 7.89 4.64 -14.45
C ARG A 95 6.73 3.95 -15.16
N ILE A 96 5.80 4.71 -15.71
CA ILE A 96 4.66 4.17 -16.44
C ILE A 96 5.12 3.83 -17.86
N PRO A 97 4.98 2.57 -18.29
CA PRO A 97 5.33 2.20 -19.66
C PRO A 97 4.43 2.94 -20.67
N PRO A 98 4.92 3.16 -21.90
CA PRO A 98 4.07 3.68 -22.96
C PRO A 98 3.00 2.63 -23.32
N GLY A 99 1.77 3.10 -23.54
CA GLY A 99 0.61 2.24 -23.86
C GLY A 99 -0.26 1.97 -22.63
N ASP A 100 -0.90 0.81 -22.61
CA ASP A 100 -1.82 0.42 -21.55
C ASP A 100 -1.09 -0.05 -20.29
N LEU A 101 -1.76 0.03 -19.14
CA LEU A 101 -1.26 -0.52 -17.89
C LEU A 101 -1.19 -2.06 -17.97
N PRO A 102 -0.23 -2.71 -17.30
CA PRO A 102 -0.16 -4.17 -17.25
C PRO A 102 -1.45 -4.77 -16.69
N GLU A 103 -1.95 -5.84 -17.29
CA GLU A 103 -3.06 -6.65 -16.74
C GLU A 103 -2.60 -7.48 -15.53
N GLN A 104 -1.31 -7.70 -15.39
CA GLN A 104 -0.67 -8.44 -14.30
C GLN A 104 -0.36 -7.51 -13.12
N PHE A 105 0.18 -8.08 -12.05
CA PHE A 105 0.71 -7.30 -10.94
C PHE A 105 1.75 -6.28 -11.43
N TRP A 106 1.72 -5.08 -10.83
CA TRP A 106 2.71 -4.07 -11.12
C TRP A 106 4.12 -4.56 -10.75
N PRO A 107 5.13 -4.44 -11.63
CA PRO A 107 6.49 -4.87 -11.34
C PRO A 107 7.18 -3.89 -10.39
N GLY A 108 7.63 -4.39 -9.24
CA GLY A 108 8.27 -3.60 -8.18
C GLY A 108 7.28 -2.80 -7.33
N SER A 109 7.83 -1.98 -6.41
CA SER A 109 7.03 -1.15 -5.50
C SER A 109 6.43 0.09 -6.19
N PRO A 110 5.36 0.70 -5.65
CA PRO A 110 4.97 2.07 -6.01
C PRO A 110 6.02 3.08 -5.52
N ASP A 111 5.90 4.34 -5.93
CA ASP A 111 6.69 5.44 -5.35
C ASP A 111 6.14 5.85 -3.98
N LEU A 112 4.82 5.81 -3.80
CA LEU A 112 4.14 5.96 -2.52
C LEU A 112 3.20 4.78 -2.30
N ALA A 113 3.32 4.11 -1.15
CA ALA A 113 2.32 3.19 -0.62
C ALA A 113 1.60 3.84 0.57
N VAL A 114 0.29 3.66 0.66
CA VAL A 114 -0.52 4.10 1.81
C VAL A 114 -1.19 2.89 2.43
N GLU A 115 -1.03 2.74 3.73
CA GLU A 115 -1.67 1.73 4.55
C GLU A 115 -2.57 2.41 5.59
N VAL A 116 -3.82 2.04 5.66
CA VAL A 116 -4.78 2.55 6.65
C VAL A 116 -5.03 1.47 7.68
N LEU A 117 -4.67 1.73 8.93
CA LEU A 117 -4.77 0.73 10.00
C LEU A 117 -6.23 0.37 10.31
N SER A 118 -6.46 -0.92 10.42
CA SER A 118 -7.67 -1.52 10.96
C SER A 118 -7.54 -1.76 12.47
N PRO A 119 -8.66 -1.92 13.21
CA PRO A 119 -8.62 -2.16 14.65
C PRO A 119 -7.83 -3.38 15.09
N ASP A 120 -7.77 -4.39 14.25
CA ASP A 120 -7.20 -5.70 14.54
C ASP A 120 -5.77 -5.87 14.00
N ASP A 121 -5.22 -4.84 13.32
CA ASP A 121 -3.86 -4.87 12.79
C ASP A 121 -2.85 -4.91 13.93
N ARG A 122 -1.90 -5.83 13.81
CA ARG A 122 -0.82 -6.00 14.76
C ARG A 122 0.37 -5.14 14.34
N ILE A 123 1.01 -4.51 15.31
CA ILE A 123 2.12 -3.57 15.06
C ILE A 123 3.22 -4.21 14.19
N TYR A 124 3.60 -5.45 14.48
CA TYR A 124 4.66 -6.13 13.72
C TYR A 124 4.28 -6.41 12.24
N GLU A 125 2.98 -6.64 11.95
CA GLU A 125 2.50 -6.83 10.57
C GLU A 125 2.55 -5.53 9.76
N VAL A 126 2.27 -4.42 10.43
CA VAL A 126 2.39 -3.08 9.84
C VAL A 126 3.85 -2.73 9.57
N GLU A 127 4.74 -3.00 10.54
CA GLU A 127 6.18 -2.80 10.38
C GLU A 127 6.73 -3.66 9.25
N GLU A 128 6.33 -4.95 9.16
CA GLU A 128 6.72 -5.83 8.05
C GLU A 128 6.28 -5.26 6.69
N LYS A 129 5.05 -4.73 6.58
CA LYS A 129 4.59 -4.10 5.34
C LYS A 129 5.40 -2.86 4.98
N VAL A 130 5.64 -1.97 5.95
CA VAL A 130 6.48 -0.77 5.74
C VAL A 130 7.87 -1.16 5.25
N ASP A 131 8.47 -2.16 5.87
CA ASP A 131 9.79 -2.67 5.49
C ASP A 131 9.77 -3.27 4.08
N ASP A 132 8.78 -4.10 3.75
CA ASP A 132 8.63 -4.69 2.42
C ASP A 132 8.53 -3.58 1.34
N TRP A 133 7.75 -2.53 1.58
CA TRP A 133 7.62 -1.39 0.65
C TRP A 133 8.92 -0.62 0.47
N LEU A 134 9.56 -0.22 1.56
CA LEU A 134 10.78 0.60 1.50
C LEU A 134 11.97 -0.18 0.93
N HIS A 135 12.16 -1.46 1.32
CA HIS A 135 13.23 -2.30 0.79
C HIS A 135 13.05 -2.61 -0.70
N SER A 136 11.81 -2.63 -1.19
CA SER A 136 11.51 -2.83 -2.60
C SER A 136 11.59 -1.54 -3.44
N GLY A 137 11.92 -0.40 -2.82
CA GLY A 137 12.22 0.86 -3.50
C GLY A 137 11.11 1.90 -3.47
N ALA A 138 10.08 1.76 -2.61
CA ALA A 138 9.15 2.85 -2.36
C ALA A 138 9.89 4.06 -1.77
N LEU A 139 9.55 5.27 -2.22
CA LEU A 139 10.15 6.50 -1.72
C LEU A 139 9.57 6.93 -0.38
N ALA A 140 8.28 6.62 -0.19
CA ALA A 140 7.59 6.84 1.07
C ALA A 140 6.50 5.80 1.31
N VAL A 141 6.23 5.55 2.59
CA VAL A 141 5.07 4.80 3.06
C VAL A 141 4.32 5.67 4.06
N TRP A 142 3.04 5.90 3.81
CA TRP A 142 2.16 6.61 4.74
C TRP A 142 1.30 5.60 5.49
N VAL A 143 1.46 5.56 6.81
CA VAL A 143 0.64 4.73 7.70
C VAL A 143 -0.38 5.62 8.39
N VAL A 144 -1.65 5.51 7.99
CA VAL A 144 -2.75 6.26 8.59
C VAL A 144 -3.30 5.51 9.79
N ASN A 145 -3.33 6.14 10.96
CA ASN A 145 -3.89 5.58 12.17
C ASN A 145 -5.23 6.26 12.53
N PRO A 146 -6.39 5.65 12.21
CA PRO A 146 -7.69 6.26 12.49
C PRO A 146 -8.00 6.43 13.98
N ARG A 147 -7.44 5.59 14.85
CA ARG A 147 -7.65 5.68 16.31
C ARG A 147 -6.90 6.86 16.92
N ARG A 148 -5.65 7.07 16.50
CA ARG A 148 -4.80 8.17 16.98
C ARG A 148 -5.00 9.45 16.18
N ARG A 149 -5.70 9.36 15.04
CA ARG A 149 -5.92 10.47 14.09
C ARG A 149 -4.59 11.08 13.64
N THR A 150 -3.68 10.22 13.20
CA THR A 150 -2.33 10.59 12.75
C THR A 150 -1.99 9.91 11.43
N VAL A 151 -1.04 10.49 10.69
CA VAL A 151 -0.34 9.85 9.57
C VAL A 151 1.13 9.76 9.92
N THR A 152 1.70 8.56 9.90
CA THR A 152 3.14 8.38 10.03
C THR A 152 3.75 8.24 8.64
N VAL A 153 4.70 9.11 8.33
CA VAL A 153 5.47 9.09 7.09
C VAL A 153 6.77 8.34 7.34
N HIS A 154 6.96 7.24 6.63
CA HIS A 154 8.20 6.45 6.66
C HIS A 154 8.97 6.66 5.35
N ARG A 155 10.29 6.83 5.45
CA ARG A 155 11.22 6.94 4.30
C ARG A 155 12.50 6.17 4.59
N SER A 156 13.12 5.63 3.54
CA SER A 156 14.39 4.92 3.71
C SER A 156 15.47 5.83 4.29
N GLY A 157 16.18 5.35 5.31
CA GLY A 157 17.28 6.06 5.95
C GLY A 157 16.90 7.28 6.79
N GLN A 158 15.62 7.52 7.04
CA GLN A 158 15.13 8.64 7.86
C GLN A 158 14.26 8.14 9.03
N PRO A 159 14.27 8.83 10.18
CA PRO A 159 13.34 8.51 11.24
C PRO A 159 11.88 8.78 10.81
N PRO A 160 10.91 7.97 11.23
CA PRO A 160 9.50 8.20 10.93
C PRO A 160 9.02 9.57 11.44
N ARG A 161 8.28 10.31 10.59
CA ARG A 161 7.63 11.57 10.96
C ARG A 161 6.15 11.34 11.23
N VAL A 162 5.67 11.71 12.40
CA VAL A 162 4.25 11.62 12.74
C VAL A 162 3.57 12.96 12.49
N CYS A 163 2.57 12.99 11.62
CA CYS A 163 1.71 14.14 11.37
C CYS A 163 0.39 13.97 12.13
N THR A 164 0.07 14.93 12.98
CA THR A 164 -1.20 15.02 13.72
C THR A 164 -2.27 15.76 12.93
N GLU A 165 -3.51 15.79 13.41
CA GLU A 165 -4.61 16.54 12.77
C GLU A 165 -4.34 18.05 12.58
N ALA A 166 -3.48 18.63 13.40
CA ALA A 166 -3.13 20.04 13.28
C ALA A 166 -2.12 20.33 12.15
N GLU A 167 -1.61 19.29 11.50
CA GLU A 167 -0.54 19.39 10.54
C GLU A 167 -1.00 19.11 9.10
N ILE A 168 -0.15 19.47 8.18
CA ILE A 168 -0.31 19.24 6.75
C ILE A 168 0.57 18.05 6.35
N LEU A 169 -0.02 17.11 5.64
CA LEU A 169 0.68 16.05 4.92
C LEU A 169 1.08 16.60 3.56
N ASP A 170 2.35 16.61 3.27
CA ASP A 170 2.90 17.05 2.00
C ASP A 170 3.50 15.88 1.22
N GLY A 171 3.55 16.04 -0.11
CA GLY A 171 4.05 15.02 -1.03
C GLY A 171 5.55 15.08 -1.26
N GLU A 172 6.24 16.04 -0.64
CA GLU A 172 7.67 16.23 -0.77
C GLU A 172 8.14 16.21 -2.25
N GLU A 173 9.33 15.68 -2.51
CA GLU A 173 9.94 15.66 -3.85
C GLU A 173 9.30 14.62 -4.80
N PHE A 174 8.74 13.53 -4.24
CA PHE A 174 8.17 12.46 -5.05
C PHE A 174 6.76 12.75 -5.55
N LEU A 175 6.04 13.67 -4.89
CA LEU A 175 4.70 14.12 -5.28
C LEU A 175 4.62 15.67 -5.17
N PRO A 176 5.30 16.41 -6.05
CA PRO A 176 5.51 17.85 -5.92
C PRO A 176 4.20 18.64 -5.83
N GLY A 177 4.11 19.54 -4.85
CA GLY A 177 2.96 20.42 -4.65
C GLY A 177 1.73 19.77 -4.02
N PHE A 178 1.76 18.47 -3.72
CA PHE A 178 0.68 17.85 -2.97
C PHE A 178 0.72 18.35 -1.52
N VAL A 179 -0.41 18.87 -1.05
CA VAL A 179 -0.64 19.28 0.33
C VAL A 179 -2.03 18.85 0.76
N PHE A 180 -2.13 18.26 1.95
CA PHE A 180 -3.39 17.76 2.47
C PHE A 180 -3.47 17.95 3.98
N GLU A 181 -4.54 18.59 4.47
CA GLU A 181 -4.80 18.75 5.90
C GLU A 181 -5.16 17.40 6.52
N VAL A 182 -4.34 16.90 7.45
CA VAL A 182 -4.54 15.59 8.09
C VAL A 182 -5.92 15.49 8.77
N ALA A 183 -6.42 16.59 9.31
CA ALA A 183 -7.76 16.65 9.93
C ALA A 183 -8.87 16.18 8.98
N LYS A 184 -8.75 16.45 7.68
CA LYS A 184 -9.77 16.09 6.68
C LYS A 184 -9.99 14.59 6.58
N LEU A 185 -8.97 13.76 6.83
CA LEU A 185 -9.08 12.30 6.79
C LEU A 185 -10.08 11.74 7.82
N PHE A 186 -10.29 12.46 8.90
CA PHE A 186 -11.00 11.93 10.06
C PHE A 186 -12.35 12.60 10.31
N ARG A 187 -12.75 13.55 9.45
CA ARG A 187 -14.07 14.19 9.49
C ARG A 187 -15.06 13.41 8.64
N ALA A 188 -16.29 13.28 9.12
CA ALA A 188 -17.38 12.78 8.29
C ALA A 188 -17.76 13.85 7.25
N SER A 189 -18.14 13.41 6.03
CA SER A 189 -18.50 14.32 4.93
C SER A 189 -19.68 15.28 5.24
N ALA A 190 -20.42 15.05 6.32
CA ALA A 190 -21.53 15.90 6.75
C ALA A 190 -21.12 17.15 7.56
N GLU A 191 -19.84 17.32 7.87
CA GLU A 191 -19.31 18.44 8.68
C GLU A 191 -18.44 19.42 7.85
N GLN A 192 -18.58 19.39 6.52
CA GLN A 192 -17.86 20.29 5.60
C GLN A 192 -18.74 21.48 5.19
#